data_c017dc176188f6ae3c7ca354879f06b3
#
_entry.id   c017dc176188f6ae3c7ca354879f06b3
#
_cell.length_a   1.000
_cell.length_b   1.000
_cell.length_c   1.000
_cell.angle_alpha   90.00
_cell.angle_beta   90.00
_cell.angle_gamma   90.00
#
_symmetry.space_group_name_H-M   'P 1'
#
loop_
_entity.id
_entity.type
_entity.pdbx_description
1 polymer ?
#
loop_
_entity_poly.entity_id
_entity_poly.type
_entity_poly.pdbx_seq_one_letter_code
_entity_poly.pdbx_strand_id
1 'polypeptide(L)'
;CGGSGKTETTVVAGSADTTAAETGSEAESSEAAGGEVKEGGYKVAMISDTSVSDGGWGASCYQAMVDAAAEKGWETVYTDNVATSDYATVMTDYAELGYDLIFAPGNQYTDAVKQVAEEYPEIKFALLNGTVETDNIQSILPDAEQIGYMAGALAGLMSKTNNIGFIGGMELDTTKAKVECYEKAAQKINPDIKVSSAYAGSFSDTAKGKEIAASMVTTYDVDVMFGDASAVDTGAREALAGQEGRYDIGQPGDLGSADDKVIACSVVTDNAALVKTCMEDIENGTFGNKTVYGDLSNGCLSVGTFSSVVPEDIQKQYLEVVDQIKAGTFLN
;
A
#
# COMPACT_ATOMS: atom_id res chain seq x y z
N CYS A 1 21.09 -13.30 -34.82
CA CYS A 1 21.60 -11.96 -34.53
C CYS A 1 21.11 -11.59 -33.13
N GLY A 2 22.01 -11.67 -32.16
CA GLY A 2 21.71 -11.42 -30.77
C GLY A 2 21.57 -9.90 -30.50
N GLY A 3 20.51 -9.55 -29.81
CA GLY A 3 20.36 -8.23 -29.21
C GLY A 3 20.57 -8.40 -27.70
N SER A 4 21.75 -8.00 -27.23
CA SER A 4 22.05 -7.90 -25.81
C SER A 4 21.30 -6.70 -25.26
N GLY A 5 20.29 -6.92 -24.43
CA GLY A 5 19.64 -5.86 -23.67
C GLY A 5 20.62 -5.30 -22.64
N LYS A 6 20.97 -4.02 -22.79
CA LYS A 6 21.74 -3.32 -21.78
C LYS A 6 20.81 -2.95 -20.62
N THR A 7 21.13 -3.46 -19.47
CA THR A 7 20.54 -2.98 -18.19
C THR A 7 21.14 -1.60 -17.91
N GLU A 8 20.35 -0.56 -17.93
CA GLU A 8 20.81 0.76 -17.52
C GLU A 8 20.59 0.96 -16.02
N THR A 9 21.67 1.17 -15.31
CA THR A 9 21.66 1.55 -13.90
C THR A 9 21.69 3.07 -13.82
N THR A 10 20.62 3.68 -13.34
CA THR A 10 20.55 5.13 -13.19
C THR A 10 20.76 5.53 -11.74
N VAL A 11 21.81 6.29 -11.48
CA VAL A 11 22.08 6.89 -10.17
C VAL A 11 21.52 8.30 -10.14
N VAL A 12 20.60 8.59 -9.23
CA VAL A 12 20.08 9.94 -9.03
C VAL A 12 20.64 10.50 -7.73
N ALA A 13 21.58 11.43 -7.85
CA ALA A 13 22.09 12.20 -6.72
C ALA A 13 21.26 13.47 -6.54
N GLY A 14 20.55 13.59 -5.43
CA GLY A 14 19.85 14.82 -5.04
C GLY A 14 20.78 15.76 -4.30
N SER A 15 21.14 16.90 -4.88
CA SER A 15 21.87 17.99 -4.21
C SER A 15 20.86 18.91 -3.52
N ALA A 16 20.91 18.99 -2.20
CA ALA A 16 20.24 20.04 -1.45
C ALA A 16 21.25 21.12 -1.06
N ASP A 17 21.00 22.34 -1.52
CA ASP A 17 21.76 23.54 -1.18
C ASP A 17 21.20 24.12 0.12
N THR A 18 22.03 24.22 1.17
CA THR A 18 21.65 24.76 2.48
C THR A 18 22.35 26.06 2.74
N THR A 19 21.60 27.15 2.83
CA THR A 19 22.02 28.38 3.49
C THR A 19 21.61 28.38 4.95
N ALA A 20 22.60 28.53 5.81
CA ALA A 20 22.47 28.60 7.25
C ALA A 20 21.96 29.98 7.71
N ALA A 21 21.12 29.99 8.76
CA ALA A 21 20.96 31.11 9.67
C ALA A 21 20.86 30.60 11.09
N GLU A 22 21.83 31.02 11.93
CA GLU A 22 21.90 30.76 13.36
C GLU A 22 20.86 31.59 14.14
N THR A 23 20.15 30.98 15.10
CA THR A 23 19.81 31.62 16.38
C THR A 23 19.62 30.54 17.43
N GLY A 24 20.37 30.65 18.53
CA GLY A 24 20.37 29.71 19.63
C GLY A 24 19.17 29.88 20.57
N SER A 25 18.77 28.78 21.17
CA SER A 25 18.08 28.73 22.46
C SER A 25 18.31 27.35 23.09
N GLU A 26 18.90 27.34 24.25
CA GLU A 26 19.10 26.16 25.10
C GLU A 26 17.73 25.63 25.59
N ALA A 27 17.53 24.33 25.50
CA ALA A 27 16.57 23.58 26.30
C ALA A 27 16.99 22.11 26.44
N GLU A 28 16.86 21.63 27.63
CA GLU A 28 17.36 20.44 28.29
C GLU A 28 17.26 19.12 27.53
N SER A 29 18.30 18.31 27.74
CA SER A 29 18.51 16.95 27.24
C SER A 29 17.51 15.95 27.81
N SER A 30 16.82 15.23 26.94
CA SER A 30 16.38 13.86 27.17
C SER A 30 17.24 12.95 26.28
N GLU A 31 18.04 12.08 26.91
CA GLU A 31 18.84 11.08 26.22
C GLU A 31 17.91 10.12 25.44
N ALA A 32 17.82 10.32 24.13
CA ALA A 32 17.37 9.30 23.21
C ALA A 32 18.61 8.49 22.80
N ALA A 33 18.51 7.16 22.86
CA ALA A 33 19.57 6.25 22.43
C ALA A 33 19.96 6.58 20.99
N GLY A 34 21.12 7.20 20.82
CA GLY A 34 21.66 7.58 19.52
C GLY A 34 22.13 6.34 18.77
N GLY A 35 21.43 5.99 17.68
CA GLY A 35 21.97 5.09 16.67
C GLY A 35 23.28 5.68 16.10
N GLU A 36 24.28 4.83 15.87
CA GLU A 36 25.53 5.24 15.24
C GLU A 36 25.24 5.78 13.83
N VAL A 37 25.58 7.04 13.58
CA VAL A 37 25.50 7.61 12.23
C VAL A 37 26.58 6.94 11.38
N LYS A 38 26.19 6.15 10.39
CA LYS A 38 27.11 5.47 9.48
C LYS A 38 27.91 6.50 8.67
N GLU A 39 29.22 6.42 8.72
CA GLU A 39 30.09 7.24 7.90
C GLU A 39 29.88 6.91 6.41
N GLY A 40 29.48 7.89 5.59
CA GLY A 40 29.15 7.69 4.18
C GLY A 40 27.64 7.54 3.88
N GLY A 41 26.76 7.58 4.91
CA GLY A 41 25.32 7.48 4.76
C GLY A 41 24.82 6.06 4.49
N TYR A 42 23.51 5.91 4.44
CA TYR A 42 22.82 4.65 4.13
C TYR A 42 22.36 4.60 2.69
N LYS A 43 22.23 3.39 2.13
CA LYS A 43 21.84 3.15 0.75
C LYS A 43 20.74 2.08 0.67
N VAL A 44 19.73 2.35 -0.14
CA VAL A 44 18.66 1.39 -0.47
C VAL A 44 18.64 1.11 -1.97
N ALA A 45 18.47 -0.16 -2.31
CA ALA A 45 18.29 -0.63 -3.67
C ALA A 45 16.91 -1.27 -3.83
N MET A 46 16.24 -1.06 -4.96
CA MET A 46 14.99 -1.73 -5.30
C MET A 46 15.16 -2.59 -6.55
N ILE A 47 14.60 -3.81 -6.51
CA ILE A 47 14.39 -4.64 -7.69
C ILE A 47 12.95 -4.53 -8.15
N SER A 48 12.72 -4.53 -9.47
CA SER A 48 11.37 -4.58 -10.03
C SER A 48 11.33 -5.48 -11.27
N ASP A 49 10.31 -6.31 -11.38
CA ASP A 49 10.01 -7.12 -12.56
C ASP A 49 9.24 -6.32 -13.63
N THR A 50 8.75 -5.14 -13.29
CA THR A 50 8.09 -4.21 -14.20
C THR A 50 8.86 -2.90 -14.30
N SER A 51 8.50 -2.06 -15.27
CA SER A 51 9.10 -0.73 -15.39
C SER A 51 8.68 0.17 -14.23
N VAL A 52 9.61 0.95 -13.69
CA VAL A 52 9.29 2.02 -12.72
C VAL A 52 8.52 3.19 -13.35
N SER A 53 8.29 3.15 -14.66
CA SER A 53 7.49 4.12 -15.41
C SER A 53 6.19 3.52 -15.94
N ASP A 54 5.76 2.36 -15.41
CA ASP A 54 4.56 1.65 -15.87
C ASP A 54 3.24 2.33 -15.50
N GLY A 55 3.29 3.34 -14.60
CA GLY A 55 2.10 3.98 -14.04
C GLY A 55 1.28 3.10 -13.10
N GLY A 56 1.81 1.92 -12.75
CA GLY A 56 1.17 0.92 -11.89
C GLY A 56 2.01 0.57 -10.66
N TRP A 57 2.15 -0.74 -10.40
CA TRP A 57 2.82 -1.25 -9.21
C TRP A 57 4.30 -0.87 -9.15
N GLY A 58 5.04 -1.04 -10.26
CA GLY A 58 6.46 -0.70 -10.33
C GLY A 58 6.71 0.78 -10.02
N ALA A 59 5.96 1.67 -10.66
CA ALA A 59 6.03 3.12 -10.43
C ALA A 59 5.67 3.48 -8.97
N SER A 60 4.62 2.88 -8.42
CA SER A 60 4.16 3.12 -7.04
C SER A 60 5.21 2.70 -6.01
N CYS A 61 5.81 1.53 -6.16
CA CYS A 61 6.84 1.04 -5.24
C CYS A 61 8.15 1.83 -5.35
N TYR A 62 8.53 2.22 -6.57
CA TYR A 62 9.67 3.10 -6.78
C TYR A 62 9.47 4.45 -6.08
N GLN A 63 8.31 5.07 -6.25
CA GLN A 63 7.99 6.33 -5.58
C GLN A 63 7.99 6.18 -4.06
N ALA A 64 7.45 5.09 -3.53
CA ALA A 64 7.48 4.79 -2.09
C ALA A 64 8.91 4.73 -1.54
N MET A 65 9.82 4.06 -2.24
CA MET A 65 11.23 4.02 -1.86
C MET A 65 11.88 5.40 -1.91
N VAL A 66 11.65 6.16 -2.97
CA VAL A 66 12.24 7.50 -3.15
C VAL A 66 11.74 8.46 -2.07
N ASP A 67 10.44 8.46 -1.77
CA ASP A 67 9.85 9.33 -0.76
C ASP A 67 10.40 9.01 0.64
N ALA A 68 10.45 7.72 1.00
CA ALA A 68 11.02 7.28 2.28
C ALA A 68 12.50 7.65 2.40
N ALA A 69 13.28 7.42 1.34
CA ALA A 69 14.70 7.74 1.30
C ALA A 69 14.96 9.24 1.37
N ALA A 70 14.13 10.07 0.71
CA ALA A 70 14.25 11.53 0.77
C ALA A 70 14.04 12.07 2.19
N GLU A 71 13.07 11.53 2.94
CA GLU A 71 12.85 11.91 4.34
C GLU A 71 14.00 11.51 5.26
N LYS A 72 14.67 10.40 4.97
CA LYS A 72 15.74 9.82 5.81
C LYS A 72 17.15 10.23 5.36
N GLY A 73 17.30 10.83 4.19
CA GLY A 73 18.61 11.17 3.61
C GLY A 73 19.39 9.95 3.11
N TRP A 74 18.70 8.90 2.65
CA TRP A 74 19.32 7.70 2.10
C TRP A 74 19.54 7.83 0.59
N GLU A 75 20.60 7.24 0.07
CA GLU A 75 20.81 7.10 -1.38
C GLU A 75 19.95 5.98 -1.95
N THR A 76 19.41 6.19 -3.17
CA THR A 76 18.56 5.21 -3.85
C THR A 76 19.15 4.74 -5.16
N VAL A 77 18.93 3.46 -5.48
CA VAL A 77 19.15 2.87 -6.79
C VAL A 77 18.04 1.87 -7.09
N TYR A 78 17.83 1.58 -8.35
CA TYR A 78 16.89 0.53 -8.74
C TYR A 78 17.38 -0.22 -9.99
N THR A 79 16.87 -1.43 -10.17
CA THR A 79 16.94 -2.19 -11.42
C THR A 79 15.53 -2.67 -11.75
N ASP A 80 15.01 -2.28 -12.90
CA ASP A 80 13.67 -2.64 -13.34
C ASP A 80 13.67 -3.60 -14.53
N ASN A 81 12.48 -4.11 -14.90
CA ASN A 81 12.30 -5.09 -15.97
C ASN A 81 13.17 -6.36 -15.79
N VAL A 82 13.39 -6.76 -14.55
CA VAL A 82 14.21 -7.93 -14.21
C VAL A 82 13.41 -9.20 -14.45
N ALA A 83 13.98 -10.13 -15.21
CA ALA A 83 13.37 -11.45 -15.41
C ALA A 83 13.42 -12.28 -14.12
N THR A 84 12.44 -13.15 -13.92
CA THR A 84 12.35 -14.00 -12.70
C THR A 84 13.62 -14.82 -12.46
N SER A 85 14.27 -15.31 -13.52
CA SER A 85 15.54 -16.04 -13.44
C SER A 85 16.69 -15.22 -12.88
N ASP A 86 16.61 -13.91 -12.91
CA ASP A 86 17.70 -12.99 -12.60
C ASP A 86 17.53 -12.28 -11.25
N TYR A 87 16.42 -12.54 -10.53
CA TYR A 87 16.14 -11.90 -9.23
C TYR A 87 17.28 -12.06 -8.23
N ALA A 88 17.74 -13.31 -8.01
CA ALA A 88 18.81 -13.57 -7.06
C ALA A 88 20.14 -12.91 -7.50
N THR A 89 20.45 -12.91 -8.80
CA THR A 89 21.67 -12.29 -9.33
C THR A 89 21.67 -10.78 -9.08
N VAL A 90 20.59 -10.08 -9.38
CA VAL A 90 20.47 -8.62 -9.15
C VAL A 90 20.57 -8.28 -7.66
N MET A 91 19.95 -9.08 -6.79
CA MET A 91 20.04 -8.86 -5.34
C MET A 91 21.47 -9.14 -4.82
N THR A 92 22.15 -10.15 -5.34
CA THR A 92 23.55 -10.45 -5.03
C THR A 92 24.45 -9.29 -5.44
N ASP A 93 24.27 -8.73 -6.62
CA ASP A 93 25.04 -7.57 -7.07
C ASP A 93 24.90 -6.38 -6.10
N TYR A 94 23.68 -6.13 -5.60
CA TYR A 94 23.46 -5.09 -4.59
C TYR A 94 24.12 -5.43 -3.24
N ALA A 95 24.05 -6.68 -2.82
CA ALA A 95 24.68 -7.13 -1.59
C ALA A 95 26.21 -6.96 -1.64
N GLU A 96 26.84 -7.36 -2.76
CA GLU A 96 28.28 -7.20 -2.99
C GLU A 96 28.71 -5.73 -3.08
N LEU A 97 27.84 -4.85 -3.56
CA LEU A 97 28.07 -3.40 -3.58
C LEU A 97 27.84 -2.71 -2.23
N GLY A 98 27.42 -3.48 -1.21
CA GLY A 98 27.29 -3.01 0.17
C GLY A 98 26.10 -2.08 0.39
N TYR A 99 24.97 -2.31 -0.30
CA TYR A 99 23.71 -1.65 0.02
C TYR A 99 23.19 -2.12 1.39
N ASP A 100 22.66 -1.18 2.17
CA ASP A 100 22.19 -1.47 3.52
C ASP A 100 20.83 -2.14 3.54
N LEU A 101 19.98 -1.77 2.58
CA LEU A 101 18.63 -2.29 2.41
C LEU A 101 18.39 -2.65 0.94
N ILE A 102 17.89 -3.86 0.72
CA ILE A 102 17.33 -4.28 -0.57
C ILE A 102 15.81 -4.35 -0.41
N PHE A 103 15.09 -3.53 -1.16
CA PHE A 103 13.64 -3.49 -1.19
C PHE A 103 13.11 -4.37 -2.31
N ALA A 104 12.38 -5.41 -1.95
CA ALA A 104 11.74 -6.36 -2.85
C ALA A 104 10.21 -6.18 -2.77
N PRO A 105 9.59 -5.50 -3.76
CA PRO A 105 8.19 -5.05 -3.67
C PRO A 105 7.17 -6.09 -4.14
N GLY A 106 7.18 -7.27 -3.56
CA GLY A 106 6.21 -8.31 -3.89
C GLY A 106 6.59 -9.70 -3.39
N ASN A 107 5.60 -10.54 -3.17
CA ASN A 107 5.79 -11.91 -2.70
C ASN A 107 6.49 -12.82 -3.74
N GLN A 108 6.49 -12.46 -5.03
CA GLN A 108 7.21 -13.17 -6.08
C GLN A 108 8.72 -13.21 -5.87
N TYR A 109 9.26 -12.29 -5.09
CA TYR A 109 10.69 -12.24 -4.76
C TYR A 109 11.10 -13.12 -3.57
N THR A 110 10.15 -13.77 -2.90
CA THR A 110 10.37 -14.48 -1.62
C THR A 110 11.53 -15.46 -1.69
N ASP A 111 11.58 -16.33 -2.70
CA ASP A 111 12.63 -17.36 -2.80
C ASP A 111 14.00 -16.74 -3.05
N ALA A 112 14.09 -15.73 -3.91
CA ALA A 112 15.35 -15.03 -4.19
C ALA A 112 15.82 -14.24 -2.96
N VAL A 113 14.93 -13.57 -2.25
CA VAL A 113 15.25 -12.86 -0.99
C VAL A 113 15.79 -13.84 0.05
N LYS A 114 15.15 -14.98 0.25
CA LYS A 114 15.63 -16.01 1.20
C LYS A 114 17.02 -16.52 0.84
N GLN A 115 17.25 -16.82 -0.43
CA GLN A 115 18.53 -17.33 -0.92
C GLN A 115 19.64 -16.31 -0.65
N VAL A 116 19.48 -15.06 -1.09
CA VAL A 116 20.53 -14.04 -0.98
C VAL A 116 20.71 -13.58 0.47
N ALA A 117 19.64 -13.51 1.26
CA ALA A 117 19.73 -13.17 2.69
C ALA A 117 20.51 -14.20 3.51
N GLU A 118 20.47 -15.49 3.14
CA GLU A 118 21.28 -16.54 3.78
C GLU A 118 22.77 -16.39 3.45
N GLU A 119 23.11 -15.97 2.23
CA GLU A 119 24.49 -15.77 1.78
C GLU A 119 25.09 -14.46 2.32
N TYR A 120 24.26 -13.43 2.56
CA TYR A 120 24.67 -12.09 3.00
C TYR A 120 23.92 -11.65 4.26
N PRO A 121 24.26 -12.22 5.43
CA PRO A 121 23.52 -11.97 6.67
C PRO A 121 23.59 -10.53 7.19
N GLU A 122 24.61 -9.75 6.76
CA GLU A 122 24.75 -8.33 7.09
C GLU A 122 23.82 -7.40 6.31
N ILE A 123 23.37 -7.83 5.11
CA ILE A 123 22.46 -7.06 4.26
C ILE A 123 21.02 -7.24 4.72
N LYS A 124 20.24 -6.17 4.72
CA LYS A 124 18.84 -6.18 5.14
C LYS A 124 17.91 -6.21 3.93
N PHE A 125 16.82 -6.98 4.05
CA PHE A 125 15.83 -7.19 2.99
C PHE A 125 14.44 -6.81 3.50
N ALA A 126 13.80 -5.83 2.85
CA ALA A 126 12.40 -5.52 3.07
C ALA A 126 11.56 -6.23 2.01
N LEU A 127 10.69 -7.13 2.42
CA LEU A 127 9.81 -7.91 1.54
C LEU A 127 8.37 -7.41 1.66
N LEU A 128 7.92 -6.64 0.68
CA LEU A 128 6.54 -6.14 0.65
C LEU A 128 5.58 -7.26 0.23
N ASN A 129 4.45 -7.36 0.93
CA ASN A 129 3.47 -8.43 0.78
C ASN A 129 4.04 -9.84 1.04
N GLY A 130 5.12 -9.92 1.82
CA GLY A 130 5.71 -11.17 2.25
C GLY A 130 5.28 -11.57 3.67
N THR A 131 5.68 -12.77 4.05
CA THR A 131 5.44 -13.33 5.39
C THR A 131 6.71 -13.98 5.98
N VAL A 132 7.87 -13.68 5.42
CA VAL A 132 9.16 -14.22 5.88
C VAL A 132 9.75 -13.29 6.92
N GLU A 133 10.22 -13.89 8.01
CA GLU A 133 10.84 -13.20 9.13
C GLU A 133 12.15 -13.89 9.50
N THR A 134 13.27 -13.20 9.34
CA THR A 134 14.60 -13.64 9.78
C THR A 134 15.37 -12.45 10.33
N ASP A 135 16.55 -12.67 10.87
CA ASP A 135 17.41 -11.60 11.41
C ASP A 135 17.69 -10.47 10.40
N ASN A 136 17.64 -10.78 9.11
CA ASN A 136 17.91 -9.83 8.04
C ASN A 136 16.80 -9.75 6.99
N ILE A 137 15.66 -10.40 7.19
CA ILE A 137 14.45 -10.20 6.38
C ILE A 137 13.33 -9.68 7.27
N GLN A 138 12.79 -8.54 6.90
CA GLN A 138 11.59 -7.94 7.50
C GLN A 138 10.51 -7.86 6.46
N SER A 139 9.41 -8.56 6.70
CA SER A 139 8.22 -8.42 5.86
C SER A 139 7.46 -7.17 6.23
N ILE A 140 6.91 -6.51 5.22
CA ILE A 140 6.05 -5.33 5.36
C ILE A 140 4.76 -5.56 4.58
N LEU A 141 3.62 -5.24 5.19
CA LEU A 141 2.32 -5.58 4.64
C LEU A 141 1.27 -4.56 5.08
N PRO A 142 0.54 -3.91 4.15
CA PRO A 142 -0.64 -3.14 4.52
C PRO A 142 -1.66 -4.01 5.27
N ASP A 143 -2.27 -3.46 6.31
CA ASP A 143 -3.25 -4.17 7.14
C ASP A 143 -4.57 -4.34 6.38
N ALA A 144 -4.79 -5.53 5.83
CA ALA A 144 -5.97 -5.86 5.06
C ALA A 144 -7.26 -5.77 5.89
N GLU A 145 -7.20 -6.08 7.18
CA GLU A 145 -8.35 -5.98 8.09
C GLU A 145 -8.76 -4.52 8.29
N GLN A 146 -7.81 -3.63 8.58
CA GLN A 146 -8.12 -2.21 8.72
C GLN A 146 -8.64 -1.60 7.42
N ILE A 147 -8.08 -1.98 6.27
CA ILE A 147 -8.60 -1.56 4.97
C ILE A 147 -10.08 -1.97 4.83
N GLY A 148 -10.39 -3.22 5.14
CA GLY A 148 -11.76 -3.73 5.13
C GLY A 148 -12.69 -2.97 6.08
N TYR A 149 -12.25 -2.73 7.32
CA TYR A 149 -13.04 -1.97 8.29
C TYR A 149 -13.31 -0.53 7.85
N MET A 150 -12.30 0.16 7.30
CA MET A 150 -12.46 1.52 6.79
C MET A 150 -13.47 1.58 5.65
N ALA A 151 -13.33 0.71 4.65
CA ALA A 151 -14.25 0.67 3.52
C ALA A 151 -15.66 0.27 3.95
N GLY A 152 -15.80 -0.74 4.81
CA GLY A 152 -17.09 -1.23 5.29
C GLY A 152 -17.84 -0.20 6.15
N ALA A 153 -17.12 0.54 6.99
CA ALA A 153 -17.71 1.61 7.77
C ALA A 153 -18.29 2.72 6.88
N LEU A 154 -17.54 3.16 5.87
CA LEU A 154 -18.04 4.16 4.92
C LEU A 154 -19.24 3.64 4.13
N ALA A 155 -19.17 2.40 3.63
CA ALA A 155 -20.28 1.78 2.90
C ALA A 155 -21.53 1.66 3.77
N GLY A 156 -21.39 1.27 5.03
CA GLY A 156 -22.51 1.17 5.98
C GLY A 156 -23.18 2.52 6.28
N LEU A 157 -22.37 3.59 6.35
CA LEU A 157 -22.89 4.95 6.56
C LEU A 157 -23.57 5.51 5.32
N MET A 158 -23.13 5.14 4.11
CA MET A 158 -23.62 5.71 2.87
C MET A 158 -24.79 4.93 2.26
N SER A 159 -24.86 3.62 2.45
CA SER A 159 -25.86 2.79 1.79
C SER A 159 -27.28 3.18 2.20
N LYS A 160 -28.14 3.33 1.21
CA LYS A 160 -29.57 3.59 1.36
C LYS A 160 -30.44 2.38 1.05
N THR A 161 -29.90 1.46 0.26
CA THR A 161 -30.60 0.21 -0.10
C THR A 161 -30.34 -0.93 0.88
N ASN A 162 -29.38 -0.75 1.81
CA ASN A 162 -28.81 -1.78 2.67
C ASN A 162 -28.13 -2.93 1.90
N ASN A 163 -27.81 -2.72 0.62
CA ASN A 163 -27.11 -3.69 -0.21
C ASN A 163 -25.80 -3.07 -0.71
N ILE A 164 -24.70 -3.64 -0.28
CA ILE A 164 -23.35 -3.21 -0.68
C ILE A 164 -22.63 -4.34 -1.43
N GLY A 165 -21.65 -3.99 -2.23
CA GLY A 165 -20.94 -4.93 -3.08
C GLY A 165 -19.44 -4.97 -2.82
N PHE A 166 -18.84 -6.12 -3.10
CA PHE A 166 -17.39 -6.30 -3.10
C PHE A 166 -16.94 -7.10 -4.32
N ILE A 167 -15.91 -6.62 -5.00
CA ILE A 167 -15.31 -7.34 -6.13
C ILE A 167 -13.83 -7.61 -5.81
N GLY A 168 -13.45 -8.88 -5.69
CA GLY A 168 -12.07 -9.32 -5.60
C GLY A 168 -11.50 -9.72 -6.95
N GLY A 169 -10.21 -9.52 -7.17
CA GLY A 169 -9.52 -10.05 -8.35
C GLY A 169 -9.35 -11.54 -8.26
N MET A 170 -8.61 -12.00 -7.26
CA MET A 170 -8.34 -13.40 -6.96
C MET A 170 -8.68 -13.69 -5.48
N GLU A 171 -8.97 -14.95 -5.17
CA GLU A 171 -9.22 -15.40 -3.78
C GLU A 171 -7.91 -15.54 -2.99
N LEU A 172 -7.25 -14.41 -2.72
CA LEU A 172 -6.09 -14.36 -1.84
C LEU A 172 -6.51 -14.19 -0.39
N ASP A 173 -5.67 -14.60 0.55
CA ASP A 173 -5.97 -14.47 1.98
C ASP A 173 -6.17 -13.00 2.39
N THR A 174 -5.40 -12.09 1.81
CA THR A 174 -5.56 -10.64 2.02
C THR A 174 -6.89 -10.12 1.48
N THR A 175 -7.34 -10.59 0.32
CA THR A 175 -8.63 -10.20 -0.27
C THR A 175 -9.79 -10.74 0.54
N LYS A 176 -9.69 -11.99 1.04
CA LYS A 176 -10.68 -12.57 1.95
C LYS A 176 -10.78 -11.79 3.26
N ALA A 177 -9.66 -11.44 3.87
CA ALA A 177 -9.63 -10.62 5.07
C ALA A 177 -10.30 -9.25 4.85
N LYS A 178 -10.05 -8.61 3.71
CA LYS A 178 -10.69 -7.33 3.34
C LYS A 178 -12.21 -7.46 3.27
N VAL A 179 -12.74 -8.44 2.55
CA VAL A 179 -14.21 -8.59 2.40
C VAL A 179 -14.89 -8.98 3.69
N GLU A 180 -14.28 -9.85 4.50
CA GLU A 180 -14.82 -10.21 5.82
C GLU A 180 -14.89 -9.01 6.77
N CYS A 181 -13.85 -8.18 6.80
CA CYS A 181 -13.82 -6.99 7.63
C CYS A 181 -14.69 -5.87 7.07
N TYR A 182 -14.84 -5.78 5.75
CA TYR A 182 -15.81 -4.92 5.08
C TYR A 182 -17.25 -5.22 5.52
N GLU A 183 -17.64 -6.48 5.50
CA GLU A 183 -18.95 -6.92 5.98
C GLU A 183 -19.15 -6.65 7.46
N LYS A 184 -18.18 -7.04 8.32
CA LYS A 184 -18.26 -6.83 9.77
C LYS A 184 -18.43 -5.34 10.11
N ALA A 185 -17.67 -4.46 9.48
CA ALA A 185 -17.74 -3.03 9.73
C ALA A 185 -19.07 -2.44 9.25
N ALA A 186 -19.51 -2.78 8.06
CA ALA A 186 -20.79 -2.30 7.52
C ALA A 186 -21.97 -2.73 8.41
N GLN A 187 -21.99 -3.98 8.87
CA GLN A 187 -23.02 -4.51 9.76
C GLN A 187 -22.94 -3.96 11.19
N LYS A 188 -21.75 -3.56 11.66
CA LYS A 188 -21.62 -2.83 12.93
C LYS A 188 -22.28 -1.45 12.86
N ILE A 189 -22.18 -0.78 11.70
CA ILE A 189 -22.84 0.52 11.45
C ILE A 189 -24.34 0.34 11.26
N ASN A 190 -24.74 -0.64 10.42
CA ASN A 190 -26.12 -0.92 10.11
C ASN A 190 -26.34 -2.44 9.99
N PRO A 191 -26.96 -3.09 11.00
CA PRO A 191 -27.15 -4.54 11.03
C PRO A 191 -27.98 -5.13 9.87
N ASP A 192 -28.75 -4.30 9.15
CA ASP A 192 -29.57 -4.75 8.02
C ASP A 192 -28.77 -4.85 6.70
N ILE A 193 -27.51 -4.45 6.70
CA ILE A 193 -26.63 -4.51 5.53
C ILE A 193 -26.43 -5.96 5.05
N LYS A 194 -26.58 -6.12 3.74
CA LYS A 194 -26.24 -7.35 2.99
C LYS A 194 -25.10 -7.07 2.05
N VAL A 195 -24.13 -7.98 2.02
CA VAL A 195 -22.97 -7.90 1.12
C VAL A 195 -23.10 -8.91 0.00
N SER A 196 -23.01 -8.42 -1.23
CA SER A 196 -22.83 -9.26 -2.42
C SER A 196 -21.35 -9.23 -2.80
N SER A 197 -20.70 -10.39 -2.84
CA SER A 197 -19.28 -10.50 -3.20
C SER A 197 -19.08 -11.41 -4.41
N ALA A 198 -18.09 -11.08 -5.23
CA ALA A 198 -17.66 -11.91 -6.36
C ALA A 198 -16.17 -11.74 -6.60
N TYR A 199 -15.56 -12.78 -7.20
CA TYR A 199 -14.17 -12.75 -7.67
C TYR A 199 -14.15 -12.80 -9.19
N ALA A 200 -13.39 -11.89 -9.80
CA ALA A 200 -13.29 -11.80 -11.25
C ALA A 200 -12.38 -12.88 -11.87
N GLY A 201 -11.50 -13.48 -11.07
CA GLY A 201 -10.47 -14.40 -11.55
C GLY A 201 -9.33 -13.72 -12.33
N SER A 202 -9.22 -12.39 -12.22
CA SER A 202 -8.27 -11.54 -12.93
C SER A 202 -8.07 -10.22 -12.19
N PHE A 203 -6.91 -9.58 -12.37
CA PHE A 203 -6.66 -8.20 -11.95
C PHE A 203 -6.68 -7.20 -13.12
N SER A 204 -6.83 -7.69 -14.37
CA SER A 204 -6.71 -6.89 -15.58
C SER A 204 -7.96 -6.85 -16.45
N ASP A 205 -8.95 -7.70 -16.21
CA ASP A 205 -10.16 -7.79 -17.02
C ASP A 205 -11.21 -6.73 -16.65
N THR A 206 -11.07 -5.56 -17.22
CA THR A 206 -11.98 -4.41 -17.02
C THR A 206 -13.42 -4.74 -17.44
N ALA A 207 -13.59 -5.50 -18.54
CA ALA A 207 -14.91 -5.88 -19.02
C ALA A 207 -15.65 -6.78 -18.00
N LYS A 208 -14.92 -7.69 -17.37
CA LYS A 208 -15.46 -8.55 -16.30
C LYS A 208 -15.89 -7.75 -15.08
N GLY A 209 -15.10 -6.75 -14.68
CA GLY A 209 -15.46 -5.83 -13.59
C GLY A 209 -16.76 -5.10 -13.87
N LYS A 210 -16.93 -4.58 -15.08
CA LYS A 210 -18.15 -3.92 -15.52
C LYS A 210 -19.38 -4.84 -15.50
N GLU A 211 -19.21 -6.08 -15.99
CA GLU A 211 -20.27 -7.10 -15.98
C GLU A 211 -20.73 -7.44 -14.55
N ILE A 212 -19.77 -7.72 -13.65
CA ILE A 212 -20.07 -8.08 -12.26
C ILE A 212 -20.78 -6.93 -11.55
N ALA A 213 -20.26 -5.70 -11.65
CA ALA A 213 -20.87 -4.54 -11.01
C ALA A 213 -22.29 -4.27 -11.54
N ALA A 214 -22.51 -4.31 -12.87
CA ALA A 214 -23.83 -4.15 -13.47
C ALA A 214 -24.80 -5.23 -12.96
N SER A 215 -24.35 -6.47 -12.84
CA SER A 215 -25.17 -7.56 -12.28
C SER A 215 -25.52 -7.33 -10.81
N MET A 216 -24.58 -6.89 -9.99
CA MET A 216 -24.82 -6.58 -8.58
C MET A 216 -25.86 -5.45 -8.41
N VAL A 217 -25.76 -4.40 -9.23
CA VAL A 217 -26.72 -3.30 -9.21
C VAL A 217 -28.12 -3.79 -9.65
N THR A 218 -28.22 -4.52 -10.75
CA THR A 218 -29.53 -4.92 -11.31
C THR A 218 -30.22 -6.03 -10.53
N THR A 219 -29.43 -6.95 -9.94
CA THR A 219 -29.98 -8.15 -9.27
C THR A 219 -30.19 -7.91 -7.78
N TYR A 220 -29.30 -7.18 -7.13
CA TYR A 220 -29.29 -7.03 -5.67
C TYR A 220 -29.47 -5.59 -5.19
N ASP A 221 -29.64 -4.64 -6.12
CA ASP A 221 -29.79 -3.22 -5.82
C ASP A 221 -28.62 -2.64 -5.02
N VAL A 222 -27.39 -3.12 -5.31
CA VAL A 222 -26.18 -2.63 -4.67
C VAL A 222 -25.97 -1.16 -4.99
N ASP A 223 -25.78 -0.34 -3.94
CA ASP A 223 -25.60 1.11 -4.08
C ASP A 223 -24.21 1.62 -3.69
N VAL A 224 -23.43 0.87 -2.92
CA VAL A 224 -22.05 1.17 -2.60
C VAL A 224 -21.18 -0.04 -2.87
N MET A 225 -20.10 0.15 -3.60
CA MET A 225 -19.13 -0.89 -3.95
C MET A 225 -17.76 -0.61 -3.36
N PHE A 226 -17.01 -1.66 -3.17
CA PHE A 226 -15.59 -1.65 -2.83
C PHE A 226 -14.90 -2.79 -3.57
N GLY A 227 -13.68 -2.58 -4.04
CA GLY A 227 -12.96 -3.59 -4.79
C GLY A 227 -11.52 -3.80 -4.33
N ASP A 228 -11.02 -5.00 -4.58
CA ASP A 228 -9.61 -5.41 -4.42
C ASP A 228 -9.17 -6.15 -5.69
N ALA A 229 -9.28 -5.48 -6.83
CA ALA A 229 -9.20 -6.12 -8.13
C ALA A 229 -8.48 -5.29 -9.21
N SER A 230 -7.80 -4.22 -8.86
CA SER A 230 -6.96 -3.41 -9.76
C SER A 230 -7.74 -2.86 -10.98
N ALA A 231 -7.38 -3.24 -12.23
CA ALA A 231 -8.08 -2.75 -13.42
C ALA A 231 -9.54 -3.24 -13.53
N VAL A 232 -9.88 -4.34 -12.90
CA VAL A 232 -11.27 -4.82 -12.77
C VAL A 232 -12.14 -3.78 -12.05
N ASP A 233 -11.62 -3.11 -11.02
CA ASP A 233 -12.32 -2.06 -10.28
C ASP A 233 -12.60 -0.83 -11.17
N THR A 234 -11.73 -0.54 -12.13
CA THR A 234 -11.98 0.50 -13.14
C THR A 234 -13.23 0.17 -13.96
N GLY A 235 -13.39 -1.07 -14.39
CA GLY A 235 -14.58 -1.53 -15.07
C GLY A 235 -15.84 -1.45 -14.20
N ALA A 236 -15.73 -1.80 -12.92
CA ALA A 236 -16.82 -1.65 -11.97
C ALA A 236 -17.27 -0.18 -11.85
N ARG A 237 -16.35 0.76 -11.73
CA ARG A 237 -16.65 2.20 -11.72
C ARG A 237 -17.33 2.68 -13.01
N GLU A 238 -16.94 2.15 -14.17
CA GLU A 238 -17.63 2.43 -15.43
C GLU A 238 -19.09 1.99 -15.42
N ALA A 239 -19.43 0.87 -14.77
CA ALA A 239 -20.80 0.40 -14.63
C ALA A 239 -21.65 1.30 -13.73
N LEU A 240 -21.03 1.95 -12.74
CA LEU A 240 -21.69 2.87 -11.81
C LEU A 240 -21.84 4.28 -12.40
N ALA A 241 -20.98 4.64 -13.36
CA ALA A 241 -20.95 5.97 -13.95
C ALA A 241 -22.31 6.33 -14.60
N GLY A 242 -22.82 7.52 -14.25
CA GLY A 242 -24.11 7.97 -14.73
C GLY A 242 -25.34 7.36 -14.06
N GLN A 243 -25.16 6.49 -13.07
CA GLN A 243 -26.24 5.95 -12.24
C GLN A 243 -26.34 6.77 -10.95
N GLU A 244 -27.46 7.43 -10.76
CA GLU A 244 -27.70 8.23 -9.54
C GLU A 244 -27.76 7.33 -8.29
N GLY A 245 -27.07 7.74 -7.23
CA GLY A 245 -27.07 7.02 -5.96
C GLY A 245 -26.23 5.74 -5.96
N ARG A 246 -25.33 5.55 -6.92
CA ARG A 246 -24.41 4.43 -6.99
C ARG A 246 -22.96 4.92 -6.85
N TYR A 247 -22.22 4.38 -5.89
CA TYR A 247 -20.91 4.86 -5.51
C TYR A 247 -19.90 3.73 -5.38
N ASP A 248 -18.63 4.08 -5.55
CA ASP A 248 -17.47 3.22 -5.27
C ASP A 248 -16.61 3.82 -4.18
N ILE A 249 -15.96 2.96 -3.42
CA ILE A 249 -14.90 3.32 -2.48
C ILE A 249 -13.57 2.92 -3.10
N GLY A 250 -12.71 3.90 -3.35
CA GLY A 250 -11.44 3.66 -4.04
C GLY A 250 -10.34 3.09 -3.14
N GLN A 251 -9.38 2.45 -3.75
CA GLN A 251 -8.09 2.05 -3.18
C GLN A 251 -7.10 1.69 -4.32
N PRO A 252 -5.77 1.55 -4.08
CA PRO A 252 -5.04 1.95 -2.88
C PRO A 252 -4.68 3.45 -2.89
N GLY A 253 -4.74 4.12 -4.03
CA GLY A 253 -4.49 5.54 -4.16
C GLY A 253 -5.68 6.39 -3.77
N ASP A 254 -5.48 7.70 -3.66
CA ASP A 254 -6.56 8.67 -3.57
C ASP A 254 -7.10 8.93 -5.00
N LEU A 255 -8.05 8.10 -5.41
CA LEU A 255 -8.50 7.99 -6.80
C LEU A 255 -9.60 9.00 -7.16
N GLY A 256 -10.30 9.55 -6.16
CA GLY A 256 -11.39 10.48 -6.33
C GLY A 256 -10.94 11.95 -6.25
N SER A 257 -11.92 12.81 -6.44
CA SER A 257 -11.79 14.26 -6.25
C SER A 257 -13.05 14.82 -5.59
N ALA A 258 -13.01 16.08 -5.18
CA ALA A 258 -14.18 16.75 -4.58
C ALA A 258 -15.41 16.75 -5.51
N ASP A 259 -15.20 16.74 -6.83
CA ASP A 259 -16.26 16.76 -7.83
C ASP A 259 -16.63 15.39 -8.40
N ASP A 260 -15.98 14.32 -7.94
CA ASP A 260 -16.25 12.95 -8.39
C ASP A 260 -17.71 12.55 -8.08
N LYS A 261 -18.34 11.85 -9.01
CA LYS A 261 -19.73 11.40 -8.87
C LYS A 261 -19.87 9.90 -8.64
N VAL A 262 -18.77 9.17 -8.76
CA VAL A 262 -18.71 7.71 -8.58
C VAL A 262 -17.89 7.37 -7.35
N ILE A 263 -16.64 7.87 -7.24
CA ILE A 263 -15.79 7.60 -6.09
C ILE A 263 -16.18 8.52 -4.93
N ALA A 264 -16.75 7.94 -3.90
CA ALA A 264 -17.17 8.69 -2.71
C ALA A 264 -15.97 9.17 -1.88
N CYS A 265 -15.03 8.26 -1.63
CA CYS A 265 -13.77 8.47 -0.94
C CYS A 265 -12.88 7.28 -1.20
N SER A 266 -11.59 7.39 -0.94
CA SER A 266 -10.64 6.27 -1.05
C SER A 266 -10.09 5.88 0.31
N VAL A 267 -9.83 4.57 0.48
CA VAL A 267 -8.92 4.06 1.53
C VAL A 267 -7.52 4.10 0.94
N VAL A 268 -6.70 5.01 1.44
CA VAL A 268 -5.38 5.28 0.87
C VAL A 268 -4.33 4.43 1.58
N THR A 269 -3.49 3.77 0.79
CA THR A 269 -2.32 3.02 1.26
C THR A 269 -1.06 3.72 0.78
N ASP A 270 -0.19 4.11 1.71
CA ASP A 270 1.12 4.69 1.43
C ASP A 270 2.23 3.72 1.88
N ASN A 271 2.78 2.99 0.93
CA ASN A 271 3.87 2.05 1.19
C ASN A 271 5.19 2.74 1.56
N ALA A 272 5.35 4.05 1.33
CA ALA A 272 6.51 4.81 1.78
C ALA A 272 6.67 4.74 3.30
N ALA A 273 5.58 4.76 4.05
CA ALA A 273 5.60 4.61 5.51
C ALA A 273 6.21 3.27 5.95
N LEU A 274 5.94 2.18 5.23
CA LEU A 274 6.49 0.86 5.51
C LEU A 274 7.99 0.77 5.17
N VAL A 275 8.40 1.29 4.02
CA VAL A 275 9.81 1.35 3.64
C VAL A 275 10.60 2.22 4.62
N LYS A 276 10.05 3.36 5.03
CA LYS A 276 10.62 4.25 6.03
C LYS A 276 10.80 3.54 7.38
N THR A 277 9.81 2.76 7.83
CA THR A 277 9.94 1.96 9.05
C THR A 277 11.11 0.97 8.96
N CYS A 278 11.32 0.32 7.81
CA CYS A 278 12.49 -0.53 7.61
C CYS A 278 13.81 0.25 7.73
N MET A 279 13.88 1.45 7.16
CA MET A 279 15.06 2.32 7.28
C MET A 279 15.32 2.73 8.74
N GLU A 280 14.28 3.13 9.46
CA GLU A 280 14.35 3.48 10.87
C GLU A 280 14.78 2.29 11.74
N ASP A 281 14.27 1.10 11.46
CA ASP A 281 14.66 -0.12 12.16
C ASP A 281 16.15 -0.46 11.94
N ILE A 282 16.70 -0.21 10.74
CA ILE A 282 18.13 -0.37 10.46
C ILE A 282 18.95 0.63 11.25
N GLU A 283 18.58 1.91 11.22
CA GLU A 283 19.27 2.98 11.96
C GLU A 283 19.28 2.74 13.48
N ASN A 284 18.20 2.15 14.00
CA ASN A 284 18.01 1.86 15.42
C ASN A 284 18.49 0.46 15.84
N GLY A 285 18.96 -0.37 14.91
CA GLY A 285 19.39 -1.75 15.19
C GLY A 285 18.25 -2.69 15.59
N THR A 286 17.01 -2.41 15.17
CA THR A 286 15.79 -3.18 15.50
C THR A 286 15.20 -3.91 14.32
N PHE A 287 15.92 -3.97 13.19
CA PHE A 287 15.46 -4.61 11.95
C PHE A 287 15.43 -6.14 12.08
N GLY A 288 14.45 -6.76 11.42
CA GLY A 288 14.33 -8.21 11.27
C GLY A 288 13.43 -8.90 12.29
N ASN A 289 13.23 -10.20 12.08
CA ASN A 289 12.42 -11.09 12.93
C ASN A 289 10.99 -10.60 13.20
N LYS A 290 10.40 -9.87 12.25
CA LYS A 290 9.04 -9.34 12.37
C LYS A 290 8.42 -9.07 11.00
N THR A 291 7.10 -9.03 10.99
CA THR A 291 6.28 -8.42 9.95
C THR A 291 5.74 -7.10 10.48
N VAL A 292 5.96 -6.01 9.74
CA VAL A 292 5.38 -4.70 10.06
C VAL A 292 4.12 -4.50 9.24
N TYR A 293 2.99 -4.36 9.93
CA TYR A 293 1.72 -4.05 9.29
C TYR A 293 1.60 -2.54 9.10
N GLY A 294 1.25 -2.14 7.87
CA GLY A 294 0.93 -0.76 7.55
C GLY A 294 -0.51 -0.46 7.93
N ASP A 295 -0.73 0.43 8.87
CA ASP A 295 -2.02 0.73 9.45
C ASP A 295 -2.27 2.25 9.58
N LEU A 296 -3.37 2.61 10.24
CA LEU A 296 -3.70 4.00 10.54
C LEU A 296 -2.73 4.64 11.54
N SER A 297 -2.08 3.85 12.40
CA SER A 297 -1.22 4.37 13.47
C SER A 297 0.15 4.79 12.96
N ASN A 298 0.70 4.09 11.96
CA ASN A 298 2.00 4.42 11.37
C ASN A 298 1.92 5.24 10.07
N GLY A 299 0.71 5.66 9.67
CA GLY A 299 0.50 6.52 8.52
C GLY A 299 0.47 5.80 7.16
N CYS A 300 0.59 4.47 7.14
CA CYS A 300 0.45 3.70 5.91
C CYS A 300 -0.99 3.79 5.36
N LEU A 301 -1.98 3.71 6.23
CA LEU A 301 -3.38 3.88 5.87
C LEU A 301 -3.89 5.27 6.25
N SER A 302 -4.71 5.85 5.39
CA SER A 302 -5.37 7.12 5.61
C SER A 302 -6.68 7.25 4.84
N VAL A 303 -7.48 8.24 5.20
CA VAL A 303 -8.71 8.60 4.50
C VAL A 303 -8.35 9.53 3.34
N GLY A 304 -8.81 9.20 2.15
CA GLY A 304 -8.62 10.01 0.95
C GLY A 304 -9.54 11.22 0.88
N THR A 305 -9.59 11.83 -0.29
CA THR A 305 -10.43 12.99 -0.57
C THR A 305 -11.90 12.58 -0.61
N PHE A 306 -12.74 13.24 0.19
CA PHE A 306 -14.20 13.11 0.08
C PHE A 306 -14.71 13.84 -1.14
N SER A 307 -15.55 13.15 -1.92
CA SER A 307 -16.32 13.83 -2.97
C SER A 307 -17.59 14.46 -2.41
N SER A 308 -18.19 15.36 -3.20
CA SER A 308 -19.43 16.05 -2.84
C SER A 308 -20.65 15.12 -2.69
N VAL A 309 -20.52 13.85 -3.09
CA VAL A 309 -21.60 12.85 -2.92
C VAL A 309 -21.70 12.35 -1.48
N VAL A 310 -20.67 12.59 -0.66
CA VAL A 310 -20.66 12.25 0.77
C VAL A 310 -21.13 13.45 1.57
N PRO A 311 -22.30 13.39 2.21
CA PRO A 311 -22.78 14.48 3.07
C PRO A 311 -21.82 14.80 4.22
N GLU A 312 -21.73 16.04 4.66
CA GLU A 312 -20.80 16.47 5.72
C GLU A 312 -20.99 15.72 7.03
N ASP A 313 -22.22 15.39 7.39
CA ASP A 313 -22.53 14.61 8.59
C ASP A 313 -22.01 13.17 8.48
N ILE A 314 -22.05 12.56 7.29
CA ILE A 314 -21.46 11.24 7.02
C ILE A 314 -19.93 11.32 7.08
N GLN A 315 -19.32 12.36 6.48
CA GLN A 315 -17.87 12.56 6.58
C GLN A 315 -17.40 12.61 8.04
N LYS A 316 -18.12 13.37 8.87
CA LYS A 316 -17.79 13.49 10.29
C LYS A 316 -17.94 12.15 11.03
N GLN A 317 -19.05 11.45 10.85
CA GLN A 317 -19.27 10.15 11.47
C GLN A 317 -18.21 9.14 11.03
N TYR A 318 -17.84 9.14 9.75
CA TYR A 318 -16.82 8.25 9.22
C TYR A 318 -15.44 8.51 9.86
N LEU A 319 -15.03 9.77 9.99
CA LEU A 319 -13.76 10.12 10.64
C LEU A 319 -13.74 9.70 12.12
N GLU A 320 -14.86 9.82 12.84
CA GLU A 320 -14.99 9.33 14.22
C GLU A 320 -14.84 7.78 14.27
N VAL A 321 -15.40 7.07 13.30
CA VAL A 321 -15.24 5.59 13.20
C VAL A 321 -13.80 5.22 12.84
N VAL A 322 -13.14 5.94 11.95
CA VAL A 322 -11.73 5.72 11.60
C VAL A 322 -10.84 5.89 12.84
N ASP A 323 -11.10 6.89 13.68
CA ASP A 323 -10.39 7.05 14.96
C ASP A 323 -10.61 5.86 15.90
N GLN A 324 -11.81 5.28 15.94
CA GLN A 324 -12.09 4.06 16.70
C GLN A 324 -11.37 2.84 16.13
N ILE A 325 -11.29 2.71 14.80
CA ILE A 325 -10.53 1.64 14.14
C ILE A 325 -9.05 1.78 14.50
N LYS A 326 -8.49 2.99 14.40
CA LYS A 326 -7.11 3.28 14.79
C LYS A 326 -6.82 2.93 16.25
N ALA A 327 -7.75 3.19 17.14
CA ALA A 327 -7.65 2.89 18.57
C ALA A 327 -7.94 1.41 18.91
N GLY A 328 -8.40 0.59 17.96
CA GLY A 328 -8.80 -0.80 18.19
C GLY A 328 -10.10 -0.97 18.99
N THR A 329 -10.94 0.05 19.04
CA THR A 329 -12.18 0.07 19.85
C THR A 329 -13.47 -0.07 19.03
N PHE A 330 -13.37 -0.04 17.71
CA PHE A 330 -14.53 0.01 16.82
C PHE A 330 -15.48 -1.20 16.93
N LEU A 331 -14.93 -2.40 17.10
CA LEU A 331 -15.74 -3.64 17.20
C LEU A 331 -16.12 -4.02 18.65
N ASN A 332 -15.61 -3.30 19.63
CA ASN A 332 -15.87 -3.55 21.04
C ASN A 332 -17.23 -3.01 21.52
#